data_01d95d5936c9e2dcf8aca303ed976ef2
#
_entry.id   01d95d5936c9e2dcf8aca303ed976ef2
#
_cell.length_a   1.000
_cell.length_b   1.000
_cell.length_c   1.000
_cell.angle_alpha   90.00
_cell.angle_beta   90.00
_cell.angle_gamma   90.00
#
_symmetry.space_group_name_H-M   'P 1'
#
loop_
_entity.id
_entity.type
_entity.pdbx_description
1 polymer ?
#
loop_
_entity_poly.entity_id
_entity_poly.type
_entity_poly.pdbx_seq_one_letter_code
_entity_poly.pdbx_strand_id
1 'polypeptide(L)'
;MQGKERREALLRLLGESSTPISAARLAEMFGVTRQVIVADIALIRASGELIRAEHTGYVLEKKTTSRFKRITTKHTKDEIINEYYAIVDNGGRVLKVMVAHDIYGEISAELLIESRYDADEWMKKINVSKSAPLSNLTGGVHSHLISVKDEECYRRILDSLKSLGILVSAE
;
A
#
# COMPACT_ATOMS: atom_id res chain seq x y z
N MET A 1 36.61 -10.05 -1.73
CA MET A 1 35.20 -10.16 -2.18
C MET A 1 35.09 -9.64 -3.60
N GLN A 2 34.55 -10.44 -4.51
CA GLN A 2 34.37 -10.02 -5.91
C GLN A 2 33.27 -8.95 -6.04
N GLY A 3 33.30 -8.14 -7.09
CA GLY A 3 32.39 -7.01 -7.25
C GLY A 3 30.91 -7.37 -7.23
N LYS A 4 30.53 -8.54 -7.79
CA LYS A 4 29.12 -9.02 -7.77
C LYS A 4 28.67 -9.36 -6.35
N GLU A 5 29.44 -10.16 -5.63
CA GLU A 5 29.15 -10.55 -4.25
C GLU A 5 29.07 -9.34 -3.31
N ARG A 6 29.94 -8.34 -3.54
CA ARG A 6 29.93 -7.09 -2.77
C ARG A 6 28.66 -6.29 -3.01
N ARG A 7 28.19 -6.18 -4.25
CA ARG A 7 26.93 -5.48 -4.57
C ARG A 7 25.72 -6.16 -3.95
N GLU A 8 25.66 -7.50 -3.96
CA GLU A 8 24.59 -8.26 -3.30
C GLU A 8 24.60 -8.06 -1.78
N ALA A 9 25.78 -8.08 -1.15
CA ALA A 9 25.93 -7.83 0.28
C ALA A 9 25.60 -6.38 0.65
N LEU A 10 25.97 -5.41 -0.19
CA LEU A 10 25.68 -4.00 -0.02
C LEU A 10 24.18 -3.72 -0.12
N LEU A 11 23.49 -4.33 -1.09
CA LEU A 11 22.05 -4.23 -1.24
C LEU A 11 21.31 -4.79 -0.03
N ARG A 12 21.73 -5.94 0.47
CA ARG A 12 21.18 -6.56 1.69
C ARG A 12 21.34 -5.67 2.91
N LEU A 13 22.56 -5.16 3.12
CA LEU A 13 22.88 -4.27 4.25
C LEU A 13 22.01 -2.99 4.22
N LEU A 14 21.85 -2.37 3.05
CA LEU A 14 20.98 -1.20 2.90
C LEU A 14 19.51 -1.54 3.13
N GLY A 15 19.08 -2.76 2.78
CA GLY A 15 17.70 -3.24 2.99
C GLY A 15 17.35 -3.51 4.45
N GLU A 16 18.33 -3.89 5.24
CA GLU A 16 18.19 -4.13 6.69
C GLU A 16 18.30 -2.84 7.51
N SER A 17 18.92 -1.80 6.97
CA SER A 17 19.10 -0.52 7.66
C SER A 17 17.83 0.35 7.59
N SER A 18 17.44 0.88 8.74
CA SER A 18 16.38 1.89 8.85
C SER A 18 16.90 3.33 8.69
N THR A 19 18.23 3.52 8.65
CA THR A 19 18.87 4.83 8.54
C THR A 19 19.85 4.85 7.38
N PRO A 20 20.13 6.04 6.78
CA PRO A 20 21.12 6.16 5.72
C PRO A 20 22.51 5.74 6.18
N ILE A 21 23.25 5.02 5.33
CA ILE A 21 24.64 4.62 5.60
C ILE A 21 25.57 5.39 4.66
N SER A 22 26.55 6.09 5.23
CA SER A 22 27.49 6.89 4.43
C SER A 22 28.40 6.04 3.55
N ALA A 23 28.79 6.57 2.37
CA ALA A 23 29.74 5.89 1.49
C ALA A 23 31.08 5.57 2.16
N ALA A 24 31.52 6.41 3.09
CA ALA A 24 32.73 6.17 3.87
C ALA A 24 32.58 4.96 4.79
N ARG A 25 31.45 4.87 5.51
CA ARG A 25 31.17 3.75 6.39
C ARG A 25 31.02 2.43 5.62
N LEU A 26 30.35 2.47 4.47
CA LEU A 26 30.25 1.30 3.58
C LEU A 26 31.64 0.88 3.06
N ALA A 27 32.50 1.83 2.67
CA ALA A 27 33.84 1.55 2.20
C ALA A 27 34.70 0.85 3.29
N GLU A 28 34.58 1.31 4.53
CA GLU A 28 35.24 0.70 5.70
C GLU A 28 34.73 -0.74 5.92
N MET A 29 33.43 -0.95 5.94
CA MET A 29 32.81 -2.26 6.18
C MET A 29 33.16 -3.31 5.11
N PHE A 30 33.32 -2.88 3.87
CA PHE A 30 33.64 -3.77 2.75
C PHE A 30 35.14 -3.81 2.40
N GLY A 31 35.98 -3.07 3.09
CA GLY A 31 37.44 -3.05 2.87
C GLY A 31 37.82 -2.52 1.48
N VAL A 32 37.10 -1.52 0.98
CA VAL A 32 37.29 -0.91 -0.36
C VAL A 32 37.33 0.62 -0.27
N THR A 33 37.65 1.30 -1.36
CA THR A 33 37.64 2.76 -1.40
C THR A 33 36.18 3.28 -1.56
N ARG A 34 35.96 4.55 -1.17
CA ARG A 34 34.69 5.23 -1.35
C ARG A 34 34.25 5.25 -2.84
N GLN A 35 35.19 5.42 -3.76
CA GLN A 35 34.93 5.42 -5.20
C GLN A 35 34.35 4.08 -5.67
N VAL A 36 34.85 2.97 -5.14
CA VAL A 36 34.33 1.62 -5.44
C VAL A 36 32.89 1.50 -4.95
N ILE A 37 32.55 1.98 -3.75
CA ILE A 37 31.16 1.98 -3.27
C ILE A 37 30.25 2.83 -4.16
N VAL A 38 30.70 4.04 -4.57
CA VAL A 38 29.91 4.90 -5.46
C VAL A 38 29.65 4.22 -6.80
N ALA A 39 30.65 3.53 -7.37
CA ALA A 39 30.50 2.76 -8.61
C ALA A 39 29.54 1.56 -8.42
N ASP A 40 29.65 0.83 -7.31
CA ASP A 40 28.74 -0.28 -7.00
C ASP A 40 27.30 0.20 -6.85
N ILE A 41 27.06 1.32 -6.15
CA ILE A 41 25.73 1.94 -6.02
C ILE A 41 25.18 2.32 -7.39
N ALA A 42 26.00 2.88 -8.29
CA ALA A 42 25.58 3.22 -9.65
C ALA A 42 25.15 1.97 -10.44
N LEU A 43 25.89 0.86 -10.33
CA LEU A 43 25.56 -0.40 -10.97
C LEU A 43 24.28 -1.04 -10.39
N ILE A 44 24.08 -0.98 -9.06
CA ILE A 44 22.88 -1.46 -8.41
C ILE A 44 21.65 -0.64 -8.87
N ARG A 45 21.79 0.69 -8.97
CA ARG A 45 20.72 1.54 -9.54
C ARG A 45 20.40 1.19 -10.98
N ALA A 46 21.45 0.93 -11.79
CA ALA A 46 21.28 0.52 -13.20
C ALA A 46 20.57 -0.85 -13.33
N SER A 47 20.63 -1.72 -12.33
CA SER A 47 19.86 -2.98 -12.29
C SER A 47 18.42 -2.82 -11.81
N GLY A 48 17.95 -1.58 -11.55
CA GLY A 48 16.57 -1.26 -11.23
C GLY A 48 16.25 -1.18 -9.73
N GLU A 49 17.27 -1.18 -8.86
CA GLU A 49 17.06 -0.96 -7.43
C GLU A 49 17.02 0.55 -7.09
N LEU A 50 16.06 0.92 -6.25
CA LEU A 50 15.84 2.32 -5.88
C LEU A 50 16.70 2.69 -4.65
N ILE A 51 17.95 3.09 -4.88
CA ILE A 51 18.81 3.62 -3.82
C ILE A 51 18.79 5.15 -3.88
N ARG A 52 18.26 5.80 -2.84
CA ARG A 52 18.29 7.26 -2.71
C ARG A 52 19.57 7.70 -2.01
N ALA A 53 20.16 8.79 -2.50
CA ALA A 53 21.24 9.48 -1.82
C ALA A 53 20.64 10.58 -0.95
N GLU A 54 20.99 10.57 0.33
CA GLU A 54 20.65 11.62 1.28
C GLU A 54 21.96 12.33 1.74
N HIS A 55 21.82 13.44 2.43
CA HIS A 55 22.96 14.19 2.96
C HIS A 55 23.86 13.30 3.86
N THR A 56 23.27 12.36 4.58
CA THR A 56 23.96 11.46 5.53
C THR A 56 24.40 10.14 4.91
N GLY A 57 23.96 9.78 3.70
CA GLY A 57 24.36 8.51 3.07
C GLY A 57 23.35 7.96 2.07
N TYR A 58 23.42 6.67 1.87
CA TYR A 58 22.56 5.91 0.97
C TYR A 58 21.47 5.15 1.74
N VAL A 59 20.26 5.14 1.19
CA VAL A 59 19.12 4.40 1.71
C VAL A 59 18.50 3.60 0.56
N LEU A 60 18.19 2.34 0.78
CA LEU A 60 17.38 1.55 -0.16
C LEU A 60 15.92 1.90 0.05
N GLU A 61 15.29 2.48 -0.96
CA GLU A 61 13.84 2.61 -0.96
C GLU A 61 13.22 1.22 -1.12
N LYS A 62 12.50 0.77 -0.10
CA LYS A 62 11.70 -0.45 -0.25
C LYS A 62 10.71 -0.20 -1.37
N LYS A 63 10.78 -1.00 -2.45
CA LYS A 63 9.75 -0.99 -3.47
C LYS A 63 8.44 -1.28 -2.75
N THR A 64 7.65 -0.23 -2.55
CA THR A 64 6.27 -0.40 -2.09
C THR A 64 5.52 -0.99 -3.26
N THR A 65 5.58 -2.30 -3.41
CA THR A 65 4.69 -3.01 -4.33
C THR A 65 3.31 -2.90 -3.73
N SER A 66 2.60 -1.85 -4.10
CA SER A 66 1.18 -1.75 -3.78
C SER A 66 0.50 -3.01 -4.28
N ARG A 67 0.04 -3.84 -3.37
CA ARG A 67 -0.70 -5.04 -3.71
C ARG A 67 -2.16 -4.66 -3.80
N PHE A 68 -2.79 -5.01 -4.89
CA PHE A 68 -4.22 -4.84 -5.06
C PHE A 68 -4.93 -6.07 -4.50
N LYS A 69 -5.92 -5.84 -3.66
CA LYS A 69 -6.72 -6.87 -3.02
C LYS A 69 -8.19 -6.55 -3.22
N ARG A 70 -9.00 -7.58 -3.36
CA ARG A 70 -10.46 -7.45 -3.39
C ARG A 70 -11.00 -7.91 -2.04
N ILE A 71 -11.83 -7.09 -1.43
CA ILE A 71 -12.58 -7.41 -0.22
C ILE A 71 -14.06 -7.26 -0.53
N THR A 72 -14.89 -8.14 0.02
CA THR A 72 -16.34 -8.07 -0.07
C THR A 72 -16.92 -7.85 1.31
N THR A 73 -17.77 -6.87 1.43
CA THR A 73 -18.37 -6.45 2.69
C THR A 73 -19.89 -6.38 2.55
N LYS A 74 -20.57 -6.41 3.68
CA LYS A 74 -22.01 -6.20 3.76
C LYS A 74 -22.32 -5.34 4.96
N HIS A 75 -22.91 -4.19 4.72
CA HIS A 75 -23.32 -3.27 5.77
C HIS A 75 -24.37 -2.28 5.29
N THR A 76 -24.92 -1.51 6.21
CA THR A 76 -25.87 -0.42 5.97
C THR A 76 -25.15 0.87 5.55
N LYS A 77 -25.94 1.88 5.10
CA LYS A 77 -25.38 3.19 4.75
C LYS A 77 -24.65 3.86 5.92
N ASP A 78 -25.16 3.69 7.15
CA ASP A 78 -24.60 4.35 8.33
C ASP A 78 -23.25 3.77 8.75
N GLU A 79 -22.93 2.56 8.29
CA GLU A 79 -21.68 1.87 8.60
C GLU A 79 -20.59 2.10 7.56
N ILE A 80 -20.90 2.76 6.43
CA ILE A 80 -19.92 3.03 5.35
C ILE A 80 -18.67 3.73 5.89
N ILE A 81 -18.84 4.71 6.76
CA ILE A 81 -17.71 5.48 7.29
C ILE A 81 -16.78 4.61 8.13
N ASN A 82 -17.34 3.66 8.90
CA ASN A 82 -16.56 2.73 9.73
C ASN A 82 -15.74 1.76 8.87
N GLU A 83 -16.28 1.32 7.73
CA GLU A 83 -15.56 0.51 6.76
C GLU A 83 -14.34 1.26 6.22
N TYR A 84 -14.53 2.49 5.75
CA TYR A 84 -13.43 3.28 5.20
C TYR A 84 -12.36 3.57 6.25
N TYR A 85 -12.74 3.91 7.48
CA TYR A 85 -11.79 4.10 8.58
C TYR A 85 -11.01 2.81 8.88
N ALA A 86 -11.68 1.65 8.89
CA ALA A 86 -11.01 0.37 9.11
C ALA A 86 -9.94 0.09 8.04
N ILE A 87 -10.13 0.56 6.82
CA ILE A 87 -9.17 0.40 5.73
C ILE A 87 -8.03 1.42 5.83
N VAL A 88 -8.34 2.72 5.92
CA VAL A 88 -7.32 3.78 5.84
C VAL A 88 -6.46 3.87 7.10
N ASP A 89 -7.01 3.64 8.29
CA ASP A 89 -6.27 3.64 9.57
C ASP A 89 -5.23 2.52 9.63
N ASN A 90 -5.48 1.42 8.91
CA ASN A 90 -4.56 0.30 8.80
C ASN A 90 -3.59 0.42 7.61
N GLY A 91 -3.57 1.58 6.94
CA GLY A 91 -2.63 1.91 5.86
C GLY A 91 -3.06 1.40 4.48
N GLY A 92 -4.33 1.02 4.30
CA GLY A 92 -4.93 0.73 3.00
C GLY A 92 -5.47 1.98 2.32
N ARG A 93 -5.83 1.83 1.03
CA ARG A 93 -6.50 2.84 0.23
C ARG A 93 -7.64 2.18 -0.52
N VAL A 94 -8.81 2.80 -0.56
CA VAL A 94 -9.94 2.30 -1.35
C VAL A 94 -9.89 2.93 -2.73
N LEU A 95 -9.78 2.11 -3.75
CA LEU A 95 -9.66 2.57 -5.14
C LEU A 95 -11.00 2.57 -5.86
N LYS A 96 -11.78 1.50 -5.67
CA LYS A 96 -13.07 1.31 -6.35
C LYS A 96 -14.08 0.65 -5.42
N VAL A 97 -15.36 0.92 -5.69
CA VAL A 97 -16.48 0.10 -5.24
C VAL A 97 -17.03 -0.68 -6.41
N MET A 98 -17.45 -1.92 -6.17
CA MET A 98 -17.98 -2.83 -7.18
C MET A 98 -19.21 -3.56 -6.61
N VAL A 99 -20.24 -3.72 -7.43
CA VAL A 99 -21.44 -4.52 -7.11
C VAL A 99 -21.72 -5.49 -8.25
N ALA A 100 -22.17 -6.69 -7.92
CA ALA A 100 -22.61 -7.67 -8.92
C ALA A 100 -24.10 -7.41 -9.25
N HIS A 101 -24.41 -7.13 -10.50
CA HIS A 101 -25.78 -6.90 -10.97
C HIS A 101 -26.18 -8.00 -11.95
N ASP A 102 -27.35 -8.62 -11.74
CA ASP A 102 -27.77 -9.81 -12.50
C ASP A 102 -27.87 -9.58 -14.02
N ILE A 103 -28.20 -8.35 -14.44
CA ILE A 103 -28.37 -8.03 -15.87
C ILE A 103 -27.09 -7.40 -16.44
N TYR A 104 -26.46 -6.48 -15.70
CA TYR A 104 -25.34 -5.66 -16.21
C TYR A 104 -23.96 -6.22 -15.84
N GLY A 105 -23.90 -7.31 -15.09
CA GLY A 105 -22.64 -7.85 -14.58
C GLY A 105 -22.04 -6.98 -13.48
N GLU A 106 -20.74 -6.81 -13.45
CA GLU A 106 -20.08 -5.98 -12.45
C GLU A 106 -20.23 -4.49 -12.81
N ILE A 107 -20.86 -3.74 -11.91
CA ILE A 107 -20.92 -2.28 -11.97
C ILE A 107 -19.89 -1.73 -10.99
N SER A 108 -19.03 -0.80 -11.43
CA SER A 108 -17.99 -0.23 -10.58
C SER A 108 -17.90 1.29 -10.69
N ALA A 109 -17.41 1.92 -9.61
CA ALA A 109 -17.08 3.35 -9.57
C ALA A 109 -15.76 3.57 -8.83
N GLU A 110 -14.97 4.55 -9.29
CA GLU A 110 -13.76 4.97 -8.60
C GLU A 110 -14.10 5.81 -7.37
N LEU A 111 -13.37 5.58 -6.28
CA LEU A 111 -13.56 6.28 -5.00
C LEU A 111 -12.34 7.11 -4.60
N LEU A 112 -11.13 6.54 -4.67
CA LEU A 112 -9.86 7.16 -4.31
C LEU A 112 -9.85 7.72 -2.87
N ILE A 113 -10.18 6.88 -1.89
CA ILE A 113 -10.17 7.23 -0.47
C ILE A 113 -8.84 6.75 0.13
N GLU A 114 -7.98 7.67 0.52
CA GLU A 114 -6.64 7.42 1.03
C GLU A 114 -6.46 7.85 2.50
N SER A 115 -7.43 8.59 3.04
CA SER A 115 -7.39 9.13 4.39
C SER A 115 -8.78 9.21 5.00
N ARG A 116 -8.86 9.44 6.33
CA ARG A 116 -10.12 9.75 7.00
C ARG A 116 -10.77 11.01 6.43
N TYR A 117 -9.97 12.01 6.08
CA TYR A 117 -10.46 13.24 5.47
C TYR A 117 -11.21 12.95 4.17
N ASP A 118 -10.64 12.11 3.28
CA ASP A 118 -11.30 11.74 2.02
C ASP A 118 -12.60 10.98 2.28
N ALA A 119 -12.60 10.09 3.28
CA ALA A 119 -13.80 9.35 3.68
C ALA A 119 -14.91 10.30 4.17
N ASP A 120 -14.57 11.28 5.01
CA ASP A 120 -15.51 12.28 5.52
C ASP A 120 -16.07 13.15 4.40
N GLU A 121 -15.23 13.62 3.48
CA GLU A 121 -15.66 14.41 2.31
C GLU A 121 -16.57 13.59 1.39
N TRP A 122 -16.29 12.31 1.22
CA TRP A 122 -17.13 11.41 0.42
C TRP A 122 -18.50 11.19 1.10
N MET A 123 -18.53 11.00 2.43
CA MET A 123 -19.78 10.89 3.19
C MET A 123 -20.62 12.15 3.12
N LYS A 124 -20.01 13.33 3.16
CA LYS A 124 -20.73 14.60 2.94
C LYS A 124 -21.43 14.62 1.58
N LYS A 125 -20.72 14.19 0.51
CA LYS A 125 -21.32 14.09 -0.84
C LYS A 125 -22.50 13.13 -0.87
N ILE A 126 -22.38 11.94 -0.27
CA ILE A 126 -23.47 10.95 -0.18
C ILE A 126 -24.68 11.50 0.57
N ASN A 127 -24.46 12.20 1.67
CA ASN A 127 -25.54 12.71 2.52
C ASN A 127 -26.30 13.86 1.86
N VAL A 128 -25.66 14.64 1.01
CA VAL A 128 -26.30 15.73 0.23
C VAL A 128 -26.92 15.20 -1.05
N SER A 129 -26.43 14.08 -1.59
CA SER A 129 -26.95 13.47 -2.83
C SER A 129 -28.34 12.86 -2.62
N LYS A 130 -29.20 12.99 -3.63
CA LYS A 130 -30.48 12.26 -3.71
C LYS A 130 -30.27 10.82 -4.21
N SER A 131 -29.08 10.47 -4.68
CA SER A 131 -28.74 9.14 -5.19
C SER A 131 -28.35 8.21 -4.06
N ALA A 132 -28.76 6.97 -4.16
CA ALA A 132 -28.35 5.93 -3.23
C ALA A 132 -26.93 5.40 -3.58
N PRO A 133 -26.12 4.94 -2.59
CA PRO A 133 -24.89 4.21 -2.85
C PRO A 133 -25.10 2.97 -3.73
N LEU A 134 -24.08 2.58 -4.50
CA LEU A 134 -24.13 1.38 -5.34
C LEU A 134 -24.48 0.10 -4.56
N SER A 135 -24.06 -0.01 -3.31
CA SER A 135 -24.37 -1.14 -2.42
C SER A 135 -25.88 -1.35 -2.19
N ASN A 136 -26.72 -0.33 -2.40
CA ASN A 136 -28.15 -0.48 -2.30
C ASN A 136 -28.74 -1.40 -3.38
N LEU A 137 -28.07 -1.52 -4.54
CA LEU A 137 -28.51 -2.41 -5.62
C LEU A 137 -28.42 -3.90 -5.24
N THR A 138 -27.63 -4.22 -4.24
CA THR A 138 -27.30 -5.59 -3.82
C THR A 138 -27.61 -5.85 -2.34
N GLY A 139 -28.52 -5.07 -1.75
CA GLY A 139 -28.91 -5.24 -0.36
C GLY A 139 -27.75 -5.04 0.65
N GLY A 140 -26.83 -4.15 0.31
CA GLY A 140 -25.67 -3.81 1.14
C GLY A 140 -24.40 -4.62 0.83
N VAL A 141 -24.48 -5.70 0.03
CA VAL A 141 -23.30 -6.49 -0.36
C VAL A 141 -22.54 -5.79 -1.49
N HIS A 142 -21.27 -5.53 -1.29
CA HIS A 142 -20.43 -4.92 -2.33
C HIS A 142 -18.97 -5.30 -2.12
N SER A 143 -18.16 -5.05 -3.13
CA SER A 143 -16.71 -5.29 -3.05
C SER A 143 -15.95 -3.99 -3.21
N HIS A 144 -14.78 -3.93 -2.58
CA HIS A 144 -13.80 -2.88 -2.82
C HIS A 144 -12.52 -3.44 -3.42
N LEU A 145 -11.97 -2.74 -4.42
CA LEU A 145 -10.57 -2.88 -4.78
C LEU A 145 -9.77 -1.95 -3.86
N ILE A 146 -8.90 -2.52 -3.06
CA ILE A 146 -8.03 -1.77 -2.15
C ILE A 146 -6.56 -1.92 -2.56
N SER A 147 -5.76 -0.91 -2.26
CA SER A 147 -4.31 -0.96 -2.37
C SER A 147 -3.72 -1.05 -0.97
N VAL A 148 -2.80 -2.00 -0.75
CA VAL A 148 -2.09 -2.19 0.51
C VAL A 148 -0.58 -2.24 0.26
N LYS A 149 0.22 -1.77 1.22
CA LYS A 149 1.68 -1.74 1.06
C LYS A 149 2.33 -3.11 1.26
N ASP A 150 1.75 -3.97 2.10
CA ASP A 150 2.26 -5.28 2.45
C ASP A 150 1.14 -6.20 2.98
N GLU A 151 1.45 -7.46 3.21
CA GLU A 151 0.50 -8.46 3.69
C GLU A 151 0.08 -8.23 5.15
N GLU A 152 0.94 -7.62 5.95
CA GLU A 152 0.61 -7.27 7.33
C GLU A 152 -0.43 -6.16 7.41
N CYS A 153 -0.30 -5.12 6.55
CA CYS A 153 -1.32 -4.10 6.36
C CYS A 153 -2.67 -4.75 5.97
N TYR A 154 -2.66 -5.67 5.01
CA TYR A 154 -3.85 -6.37 4.57
C TYR A 154 -4.51 -7.16 5.71
N ARG A 155 -3.73 -7.91 6.48
CA ARG A 155 -4.24 -8.66 7.64
C ARG A 155 -4.92 -7.76 8.68
N ARG A 156 -4.29 -6.61 9.04
CA ARG A 156 -4.90 -5.66 9.99
C ARG A 156 -6.23 -5.11 9.48
N ILE A 157 -6.34 -4.83 8.18
CA ILE A 157 -7.61 -4.40 7.56
C ILE A 157 -8.66 -5.49 7.72
N LEU A 158 -8.35 -6.75 7.37
CA LEU A 158 -9.30 -7.85 7.50
C LEU A 158 -9.74 -8.07 8.94
N ASP A 159 -8.82 -8.00 9.90
CA ASP A 159 -9.14 -8.15 11.32
C ASP A 159 -10.06 -7.02 11.83
N SER A 160 -9.82 -5.79 11.36
CA SER A 160 -10.67 -4.64 11.68
C SER A 160 -12.08 -4.80 11.09
N LEU A 161 -12.20 -5.19 9.81
CA LEU A 161 -13.49 -5.43 9.16
C LEU A 161 -14.27 -6.61 9.77
N LYS A 162 -13.56 -7.67 10.20
CA LYS A 162 -14.16 -8.77 10.96
C LYS A 162 -14.69 -8.32 12.31
N SER A 163 -13.94 -7.49 13.02
CA SER A 163 -14.34 -6.94 14.32
C SER A 163 -15.60 -6.07 14.22
N LEU A 164 -15.80 -5.40 13.08
CA LEU A 164 -17.02 -4.66 12.76
C LEU A 164 -18.18 -5.59 12.33
N GLY A 165 -17.90 -6.86 12.06
CA GLY A 165 -18.92 -7.84 11.60
C GLY A 165 -19.38 -7.64 10.17
N ILE A 166 -18.64 -6.88 9.36
CA ILE A 166 -19.06 -6.51 7.99
C ILE A 166 -18.33 -7.26 6.88
N LEU A 167 -17.24 -7.98 7.17
CA LEU A 167 -16.48 -8.73 6.18
C LEU A 167 -17.23 -9.99 5.73
N VAL A 168 -17.42 -10.16 4.43
CA VAL A 168 -18.02 -11.35 3.80
C VAL A 168 -16.96 -12.27 3.23
N SER A 169 -16.04 -11.75 2.40
CA SER A 169 -14.94 -12.50 1.81
C SER A 169 -13.77 -11.59 1.45
N ALA A 170 -12.61 -12.20 1.17
CA ALA A 170 -11.39 -11.49 0.83
C ALA A 170 -10.51 -12.34 -0.12
N GLU A 171 -9.90 -11.69 -1.16
CA GLU A 171 -9.05 -12.29 -2.21
C GLU A 171 -7.75 -11.52 -2.40
#